data_7cd11cd6a099b54c3e881d1e8f79fb38
#
_entry.id   7cd11cd6a099b54c3e881d1e8f79fb38
#
_cell.length_a   1.000
_cell.length_b   1.000
_cell.length_c   1.000
_cell.angle_alpha   90.00
_cell.angle_beta   90.00
_cell.angle_gamma   90.00
#
_symmetry.space_group_name_H-M   'P 1'
#
loop_
_entity.id
_entity.type
_entity.pdbx_description
1 polymer ?
#
loop_
_entity_poly.entity_id
_entity_poly.type
_entity_poly.pdbx_seq_one_letter_code
_entity_poly.pdbx_strand_id
1 'polypeptide(L)'
;MSLLVTGGVGFVGSHFVRAAVEAGRRVIILDDLSGSAAGGAAAAQSDCQAEGAAIARILALPGVTLQVGDIGDSALVESLCRTHHVTAMLHFAGKIQVGESVRRPELHFDVNFARALSLLEAVRHAGVGQVVFSSTAAVYGTPDQVPIAESARCEPDSPYGRSKRAFEWALMSAEVAHGIKWAALRYFNAAGAHPDGTMREAHHPETHLIPLALDAALGKGPPLSIFGSDYPTADGTCVRDYIHVCDLAAAHLLALRELEHGRSLGPLNLGTGTGYSVRQVLDAAADVVGRPVPQGLAPRRAGDPAQLVADASAARQRLGFAPVRSDLRVLLEDALRSRRHG
;
A
#
# COMPACT_ATOMS: atom_id res chain seq x y z
N MET A 1 21.55 9.20 -6.34
CA MET A 1 21.22 7.78 -6.48
C MET A 1 19.89 7.65 -7.21
N SER A 2 19.79 6.68 -8.12
CA SER A 2 18.55 6.42 -8.88
C SER A 2 17.81 5.22 -8.31
N LEU A 3 16.50 5.34 -8.19
CA LEU A 3 15.62 4.31 -7.66
C LEU A 3 14.72 3.76 -8.78
N LEU A 4 14.54 2.45 -8.86
CA LEU A 4 13.45 1.84 -9.61
C LEU A 4 12.24 1.71 -8.68
N VAL A 5 11.12 2.31 -9.06
CA VAL A 5 9.86 2.25 -8.31
C VAL A 5 8.80 1.59 -9.17
N THR A 6 8.46 0.35 -8.87
CA THR A 6 7.38 -0.35 -9.57
C THR A 6 6.04 -0.04 -8.92
N GLY A 7 4.98 0.17 -9.69
CA GLY A 7 3.69 0.62 -9.15
C GLY A 7 3.73 2.06 -8.64
N GLY A 8 4.62 2.89 -9.22
CA GLY A 8 4.89 4.23 -8.74
C GLY A 8 3.79 5.25 -9.03
N VAL A 9 2.81 4.94 -9.86
CA VAL A 9 1.61 5.79 -10.07
C VAL A 9 0.42 5.39 -9.20
N GLY A 10 0.49 4.22 -8.53
CA GLY A 10 -0.52 3.77 -7.57
C GLY A 10 -0.54 4.61 -6.28
N PHE A 11 -1.51 4.35 -5.40
CA PHE A 11 -1.74 5.16 -4.19
C PHE A 11 -0.49 5.31 -3.31
N VAL A 12 0.07 4.22 -2.78
CA VAL A 12 1.24 4.30 -1.90
C VAL A 12 2.51 4.66 -2.68
N GLY A 13 2.67 4.09 -3.89
CA GLY A 13 3.83 4.32 -4.74
C GLY A 13 4.01 5.79 -5.13
N SER A 14 2.94 6.49 -5.49
CA SER A 14 2.98 7.90 -5.88
C SER A 14 3.39 8.82 -4.73
N HIS A 15 2.88 8.56 -3.53
CA HIS A 15 3.29 9.31 -2.32
C HIS A 15 4.76 9.04 -1.98
N PHE A 16 5.23 7.80 -2.17
CA PHE A 16 6.66 7.50 -2.03
C PHE A 16 7.51 8.21 -3.09
N VAL A 17 7.10 8.21 -4.36
CA VAL A 17 7.83 8.90 -5.45
C VAL A 17 8.02 10.38 -5.09
N ARG A 18 6.96 11.05 -4.63
CA ARG A 18 7.03 12.44 -4.19
C ARG A 18 8.03 12.62 -3.05
N ALA A 19 7.91 11.83 -1.99
CA ALA A 19 8.81 11.90 -0.84
C ALA A 19 10.27 11.60 -1.23
N ALA A 20 10.50 10.68 -2.15
CA ALA A 20 11.84 10.35 -2.67
C ALA A 20 12.46 11.53 -3.43
N VAL A 21 11.67 12.20 -4.28
CA VAL A 21 12.13 13.41 -4.99
C VAL A 21 12.43 14.55 -4.03
N GLU A 22 11.57 14.79 -3.03
CA GLU A 22 11.80 15.78 -1.99
C GLU A 22 13.06 15.48 -1.17
N ALA A 23 13.43 14.19 -1.05
CA ALA A 23 14.70 13.72 -0.47
C ALA A 23 15.87 13.74 -1.46
N GLY A 24 15.74 14.36 -2.63
CA GLY A 24 16.81 14.51 -3.65
C GLY A 24 17.13 13.24 -4.43
N ARG A 25 16.23 12.26 -4.49
CA ARG A 25 16.40 11.01 -5.26
C ARG A 25 15.90 11.18 -6.69
N ARG A 26 16.55 10.52 -7.63
CA ARG A 26 16.03 10.32 -8.99
C ARG A 26 15.19 9.06 -9.01
N VAL A 27 14.04 9.10 -9.66
CA VAL A 27 13.08 8.02 -9.65
C VAL A 27 12.73 7.60 -11.07
N ILE A 28 12.90 6.32 -11.35
CA ILE A 28 12.41 5.66 -12.55
C ILE A 28 11.18 4.84 -12.13
N ILE A 29 10.00 5.24 -12.59
CA ILE A 29 8.76 4.52 -12.38
C ILE A 29 8.62 3.46 -13.49
N LEU A 30 8.35 2.21 -13.09
CA LEU A 30 7.86 1.16 -14.00
C LEU A 30 6.44 0.81 -13.58
N ASP A 31 5.47 1.02 -14.45
CA ASP A 31 4.05 0.81 -14.16
C ASP A 31 3.32 0.38 -15.44
N ASP A 32 2.42 -0.59 -15.35
CA ASP A 32 1.60 -1.03 -16.50
C ASP A 32 0.30 -0.24 -16.66
N LEU A 33 0.05 0.68 -15.73
CA LEU A 33 -1.15 1.51 -15.63
C LEU A 33 -2.46 0.72 -15.46
N SER A 34 -2.41 -0.59 -15.22
CA SER A 34 -3.58 -1.44 -15.11
C SER A 34 -4.41 -1.22 -13.84
N GLY A 35 -3.81 -0.64 -12.81
CA GLY A 35 -4.46 -0.26 -11.55
C GLY A 35 -5.12 1.11 -11.62
N SER A 36 -4.91 1.85 -12.70
CA SER A 36 -5.41 3.21 -12.89
C SER A 36 -6.72 3.23 -13.67
N ALA A 37 -7.60 4.20 -13.36
CA ALA A 37 -8.83 4.43 -14.13
C ALA A 37 -8.55 4.74 -15.60
N ALA A 38 -7.36 5.29 -15.90
CA ALA A 38 -6.91 5.57 -17.25
C ALA A 38 -6.67 4.30 -18.09
N GLY A 39 -6.44 3.14 -17.46
CA GLY A 39 -6.26 1.85 -18.13
C GLY A 39 -7.50 0.96 -18.18
N GLY A 40 -8.59 1.34 -17.50
CA GLY A 40 -9.81 0.52 -17.39
C GLY A 40 -10.99 1.05 -18.22
N ALA A 41 -11.62 0.18 -19.02
CA ALA A 41 -12.74 0.52 -19.89
C ALA A 41 -14.07 0.90 -19.19
N ALA A 42 -14.11 0.91 -17.84
CA ALA A 42 -15.36 1.06 -17.07
C ALA A 42 -15.37 2.21 -16.04
N ALA A 43 -14.37 3.08 -16.02
CA ALA A 43 -14.29 4.18 -15.07
C ALA A 43 -15.12 5.40 -15.54
N ALA A 44 -15.74 6.13 -14.58
CA ALA A 44 -16.43 7.38 -14.88
C ALA A 44 -15.40 8.41 -15.41
N GLN A 45 -15.83 9.22 -16.37
CA GLN A 45 -14.96 10.18 -17.07
C GLN A 45 -14.27 11.18 -16.11
N SER A 46 -14.93 11.54 -14.99
CA SER A 46 -14.39 12.40 -13.93
C SER A 46 -13.21 11.77 -13.19
N ASP A 47 -13.24 10.46 -12.97
CA ASP A 47 -12.20 9.74 -12.22
C ASP A 47 -10.96 9.53 -13.08
N CYS A 48 -11.13 9.22 -14.37
CA CYS A 48 -10.04 9.18 -15.36
C CYS A 48 -9.32 10.53 -15.47
N GLN A 49 -10.04 11.65 -15.43
CA GLN A 49 -9.44 12.99 -15.49
C GLN A 49 -8.66 13.34 -14.22
N ALA A 50 -9.21 13.03 -13.04
CA ALA A 50 -8.56 13.30 -11.76
C ALA A 50 -7.28 12.47 -11.59
N GLU A 51 -7.30 11.22 -12.02
CA GLU A 51 -6.16 10.32 -11.96
C GLU A 51 -5.09 10.68 -12.99
N GLY A 52 -5.48 11.00 -14.22
CA GLY A 52 -4.57 11.52 -15.23
C GLY A 52 -3.86 12.80 -14.76
N ALA A 53 -4.58 13.69 -14.04
CA ALA A 53 -3.99 14.87 -13.43
C ALA A 53 -3.00 14.51 -12.29
N ALA A 54 -3.28 13.50 -11.48
CA ALA A 54 -2.37 13.04 -10.43
C ALA A 54 -1.09 12.45 -11.03
N ILE A 55 -1.20 11.61 -12.05
CA ILE A 55 -0.05 11.07 -12.79
C ILE A 55 0.77 12.21 -13.41
N ALA A 56 0.13 13.17 -14.08
CA ALA A 56 0.82 14.32 -14.68
C ALA A 56 1.59 15.14 -13.63
N ARG A 57 1.04 15.33 -12.43
CA ARG A 57 1.74 16.02 -11.33
C ARG A 57 2.98 15.26 -10.86
N ILE A 58 2.90 13.93 -10.75
CA ILE A 58 4.05 13.09 -10.40
C ILE A 58 5.14 13.19 -11.46
N LEU A 59 4.77 13.15 -12.74
CA LEU A 59 5.72 13.25 -13.85
C LEU A 59 6.32 14.65 -14.01
N ALA A 60 5.67 15.68 -13.50
CA ALA A 60 6.22 17.03 -13.46
C ALA A 60 7.29 17.22 -12.37
N LEU A 61 7.45 16.28 -11.44
CA LEU A 61 8.48 16.35 -10.42
C LEU A 61 9.88 16.20 -11.05
N PRO A 62 10.87 16.98 -10.60
CA PRO A 62 12.23 16.92 -11.17
C PRO A 62 12.88 15.55 -10.93
N GLY A 63 13.47 14.97 -11.97
CA GLY A 63 14.18 13.69 -11.85
C GLY A 63 13.28 12.44 -11.81
N VAL A 64 12.00 12.57 -12.15
CA VAL A 64 11.07 11.46 -12.35
C VAL A 64 10.99 11.11 -13.83
N THR A 65 11.05 9.81 -14.12
CA THR A 65 10.83 9.25 -15.47
C THR A 65 9.84 8.12 -15.35
N LEU A 66 8.82 8.07 -16.22
CA LEU A 66 7.88 6.95 -16.33
C LEU A 66 8.26 6.07 -17.52
N GLN A 67 8.40 4.79 -17.27
CA GLN A 67 8.37 3.73 -18.25
C GLN A 67 7.07 2.95 -18.09
N VAL A 68 6.23 2.96 -19.12
CA VAL A 68 5.06 2.07 -19.16
C VAL A 68 5.53 0.67 -19.57
N GLY A 69 5.21 -0.35 -18.76
CA GLY A 69 5.64 -1.71 -19.02
C GLY A 69 5.30 -2.67 -17.89
N ASP A 70 5.45 -3.97 -18.18
CA ASP A 70 5.20 -5.05 -17.24
C ASP A 70 6.44 -5.37 -16.40
N ILE A 71 6.27 -5.58 -15.11
CA ILE A 71 7.36 -5.96 -14.20
C ILE A 71 7.97 -7.32 -14.51
N GLY A 72 7.24 -8.19 -15.20
CA GLY A 72 7.70 -9.50 -15.65
C GLY A 72 8.60 -9.46 -16.91
N ASP A 73 8.70 -8.31 -17.59
CA ASP A 73 9.62 -8.14 -18.72
C ASP A 73 11.06 -7.92 -18.21
N SER A 74 11.77 -9.01 -18.01
CA SER A 74 13.14 -9.01 -17.47
C SER A 74 14.10 -8.20 -18.33
N ALA A 75 13.96 -8.21 -19.66
CA ALA A 75 14.84 -7.47 -20.56
C ALA A 75 14.64 -5.95 -20.40
N LEU A 76 13.39 -5.50 -20.32
CA LEU A 76 13.06 -4.11 -20.04
C LEU A 76 13.61 -3.67 -18.68
N VAL A 77 13.38 -4.46 -17.62
CA VAL A 77 13.84 -4.15 -16.27
C VAL A 77 15.36 -4.04 -16.20
N GLU A 78 16.10 -4.99 -16.77
CA GLU A 78 17.56 -4.94 -16.80
C GLU A 78 18.06 -3.71 -17.56
N SER A 79 17.47 -3.41 -18.71
CA SER A 79 17.81 -2.23 -19.51
C SER A 79 17.62 -0.94 -18.72
N LEU A 80 16.46 -0.78 -18.04
CA LEU A 80 16.18 0.39 -17.20
C LEU A 80 17.20 0.53 -16.07
N CYS A 81 17.49 -0.56 -15.37
CA CYS A 81 18.43 -0.54 -14.25
C CYS A 81 19.84 -0.13 -14.70
N ARG A 82 20.31 -0.65 -15.81
CA ARG A 82 21.65 -0.32 -16.35
C ARG A 82 21.70 1.10 -16.90
N THR A 83 20.72 1.51 -17.71
CA THR A 83 20.68 2.84 -18.34
C THR A 83 20.62 3.97 -17.31
N HIS A 84 19.85 3.77 -16.24
CA HIS A 84 19.66 4.80 -15.22
C HIS A 84 20.55 4.63 -13.99
N HIS A 85 21.45 3.64 -13.99
CA HIS A 85 22.33 3.32 -12.85
C HIS A 85 21.55 3.17 -11.55
N VAL A 86 20.52 2.33 -11.59
CA VAL A 86 19.64 2.06 -10.45
C VAL A 86 20.43 1.39 -9.34
N THR A 87 20.29 1.88 -8.12
CA THR A 87 20.98 1.34 -6.93
C THR A 87 20.05 0.55 -6.02
N ALA A 88 18.75 0.86 -6.01
CA ALA A 88 17.76 0.19 -5.19
C ALA A 88 16.42 0.11 -5.90
N MET A 89 15.64 -0.94 -5.57
CA MET A 89 14.27 -1.12 -6.03
C MET A 89 13.28 -0.97 -4.88
N LEU A 90 12.18 -0.24 -5.13
CA LEU A 90 11.02 -0.20 -4.28
C LEU A 90 9.83 -0.80 -5.04
N HIS A 91 9.28 -1.89 -4.51
CA HIS A 91 8.30 -2.70 -5.22
C HIS A 91 6.90 -2.52 -4.62
N PHE A 92 6.08 -1.65 -5.27
CA PHE A 92 4.67 -1.42 -4.91
C PHE A 92 3.70 -2.09 -5.87
N ALA A 93 4.13 -2.42 -7.10
CA ALA A 93 3.27 -3.05 -8.09
C ALA A 93 2.67 -4.36 -7.56
N GLY A 94 1.38 -4.57 -7.83
CA GLY A 94 0.71 -5.80 -7.45
C GLY A 94 -0.82 -5.65 -7.38
N LYS A 95 -1.51 -6.78 -7.43
CA LYS A 95 -2.95 -6.87 -7.19
C LYS A 95 -3.22 -6.89 -5.70
N ILE A 96 -4.17 -6.06 -5.21
CA ILE A 96 -4.37 -5.80 -3.78
C ILE A 96 -5.73 -6.26 -3.25
N GLN A 97 -6.70 -6.55 -4.12
CA GLN A 97 -8.07 -6.82 -3.73
C GLN A 97 -8.23 -8.25 -3.19
N VAL A 98 -8.37 -8.41 -1.87
CA VAL A 98 -8.56 -9.72 -1.21
C VAL A 98 -9.74 -10.48 -1.80
N GLY A 99 -10.89 -9.83 -1.99
CA GLY A 99 -12.08 -10.46 -2.56
C GLY A 99 -11.89 -10.94 -4.01
N GLU A 100 -11.12 -10.23 -4.83
CA GLU A 100 -10.72 -10.68 -6.17
C GLU A 100 -9.81 -11.90 -6.08
N SER A 101 -8.86 -11.90 -5.15
CA SER A 101 -7.92 -13.02 -5.01
C SER A 101 -8.60 -14.36 -4.73
N VAL A 102 -9.74 -14.35 -4.03
CA VAL A 102 -10.52 -15.57 -3.78
C VAL A 102 -11.20 -16.08 -5.05
N ARG A 103 -11.63 -15.18 -5.94
CA ARG A 103 -12.28 -15.54 -7.21
C ARG A 103 -11.30 -15.83 -8.34
N ARG A 104 -10.12 -15.20 -8.30
CA ARG A 104 -9.08 -15.29 -9.36
C ARG A 104 -7.70 -15.44 -8.72
N PRO A 105 -7.44 -16.55 -8.00
CA PRO A 105 -6.17 -16.76 -7.30
C PRO A 105 -4.97 -16.77 -8.25
N GLU A 106 -5.13 -17.33 -9.46
CA GLU A 106 -4.08 -17.39 -10.48
C GLU A 106 -3.54 -16.01 -10.86
N LEU A 107 -4.42 -15.00 -10.96
CA LEU A 107 -4.03 -13.63 -11.27
C LEU A 107 -3.13 -13.04 -10.18
N HIS A 108 -3.47 -13.28 -8.91
CA HIS A 108 -2.69 -12.78 -7.78
C HIS A 108 -1.35 -13.48 -7.65
N PHE A 109 -1.28 -14.80 -7.89
CA PHE A 109 -0.01 -15.51 -7.92
C PHE A 109 0.84 -15.15 -9.13
N ASP A 110 0.26 -14.93 -10.31
CA ASP A 110 0.98 -14.48 -11.49
C ASP A 110 1.64 -13.11 -11.22
N VAL A 111 0.85 -12.09 -10.87
CA VAL A 111 1.36 -10.71 -10.75
C VAL A 111 2.22 -10.53 -9.49
N ASN A 112 1.72 -10.97 -8.32
CA ASN A 112 2.38 -10.69 -7.04
C ASN A 112 3.56 -11.60 -6.73
N PHE A 113 3.69 -12.74 -7.43
CA PHE A 113 4.76 -13.69 -7.17
C PHE A 113 5.55 -14.04 -8.43
N ALA A 114 4.95 -14.62 -9.49
CA ALA A 114 5.71 -15.09 -10.63
C ALA A 114 6.43 -13.94 -11.36
N ARG A 115 5.71 -12.88 -11.74
CA ARG A 115 6.33 -11.69 -12.36
C ARG A 115 7.25 -10.95 -11.40
N ALA A 116 6.89 -10.86 -10.11
CA ALA A 116 7.75 -10.26 -9.10
C ALA A 116 9.07 -11.05 -8.91
N LEU A 117 9.05 -12.38 -9.07
CA LEU A 117 10.25 -13.20 -9.06
C LEU A 117 11.14 -12.91 -10.28
N SER A 118 10.54 -12.80 -11.48
CA SER A 118 11.26 -12.37 -12.70
C SER A 118 11.87 -10.97 -12.53
N LEU A 119 11.12 -10.04 -11.93
CA LEU A 119 11.61 -8.70 -11.56
C LEU A 119 12.82 -8.78 -10.63
N LEU A 120 12.75 -9.59 -9.55
CA LEU A 120 13.85 -9.75 -8.59
C LEU A 120 15.11 -10.30 -9.25
N GLU A 121 14.97 -11.26 -10.15
CA GLU A 121 16.07 -11.82 -10.92
C GLU A 121 16.70 -10.78 -11.86
N ALA A 122 15.88 -10.03 -12.59
CA ALA A 122 16.34 -8.99 -13.52
C ALA A 122 17.09 -7.86 -12.79
N VAL A 123 16.59 -7.35 -11.66
CA VAL A 123 17.29 -6.31 -10.89
C VAL A 123 18.60 -6.82 -10.32
N ARG A 124 18.66 -8.08 -9.88
CA ARG A 124 19.87 -8.74 -9.42
C ARG A 124 20.93 -8.85 -10.55
N HIS A 125 20.53 -9.28 -11.75
CA HIS A 125 21.40 -9.35 -12.92
C HIS A 125 21.93 -7.98 -13.36
N ALA A 126 21.16 -6.93 -13.12
CA ALA A 126 21.60 -5.55 -13.35
C ALA A 126 22.48 -4.98 -12.22
N GLY A 127 22.77 -5.74 -11.17
CA GLY A 127 23.63 -5.33 -10.06
C GLY A 127 22.93 -4.53 -8.96
N VAL A 128 21.59 -4.49 -8.95
CA VAL A 128 20.80 -3.85 -7.89
C VAL A 128 20.76 -4.77 -6.66
N GLY A 129 21.36 -4.33 -5.56
CA GLY A 129 21.52 -5.14 -4.35
C GLY A 129 20.56 -4.79 -3.20
N GLN A 130 19.60 -3.91 -3.40
CA GLN A 130 18.73 -3.38 -2.34
C GLN A 130 17.26 -3.40 -2.79
N VAL A 131 16.37 -4.00 -1.97
CA VAL A 131 14.95 -4.15 -2.28
C VAL A 131 14.10 -3.79 -1.08
N VAL A 132 13.21 -2.80 -1.22
CA VAL A 132 12.14 -2.53 -0.27
C VAL A 132 10.82 -2.99 -0.89
N PHE A 133 10.13 -3.89 -0.22
CA PHE A 133 8.91 -4.53 -0.70
C PHE A 133 7.67 -4.07 0.08
N SER A 134 6.64 -3.68 -0.65
CA SER A 134 5.30 -3.42 -0.15
C SER A 134 4.61 -4.74 0.20
N SER A 135 4.77 -5.20 1.46
CA SER A 135 4.07 -6.36 1.99
C SER A 135 2.78 -5.94 2.71
N THR A 136 2.15 -6.84 3.44
CA THR A 136 0.81 -6.66 3.99
C THR A 136 0.62 -7.39 5.31
N ALA A 137 -0.24 -6.87 6.20
CA ALA A 137 -0.73 -7.59 7.37
C ALA A 137 -1.52 -8.87 7.01
N ALA A 138 -2.04 -8.98 5.79
CA ALA A 138 -2.76 -10.18 5.34
C ALA A 138 -1.90 -11.46 5.33
N VAL A 139 -0.57 -11.35 5.47
CA VAL A 139 0.33 -12.52 5.64
C VAL A 139 0.09 -13.27 6.95
N TYR A 140 -0.48 -12.61 7.95
CA TYR A 140 -0.75 -13.22 9.25
C TYR A 140 -2.02 -14.08 9.25
N GLY A 141 -2.98 -13.80 8.35
CA GLY A 141 -4.31 -14.41 8.39
C GLY A 141 -5.09 -13.95 9.62
N THR A 142 -5.76 -14.89 10.28
CA THR A 142 -6.45 -14.64 11.57
C THR A 142 -5.45 -14.78 12.73
N PRO A 143 -5.07 -13.67 13.39
CA PRO A 143 -4.03 -13.70 14.41
C PRO A 143 -4.54 -14.30 15.73
N ASP A 144 -3.64 -15.02 16.44
CA ASP A 144 -3.93 -15.56 17.78
C ASP A 144 -3.88 -14.47 18.86
N GLN A 145 -3.10 -13.40 18.62
CA GLN A 145 -2.88 -12.28 19.55
C GLN A 145 -2.90 -10.93 18.83
N VAL A 146 -3.39 -9.92 19.51
CA VAL A 146 -3.42 -8.52 19.07
C VAL A 146 -2.94 -7.65 20.24
N PRO A 147 -1.96 -6.72 20.02
CA PRO A 147 -1.32 -6.35 18.75
C PRO A 147 -0.44 -7.45 18.15
N ILE A 148 -0.32 -7.47 16.82
CA ILE A 148 0.37 -8.50 16.04
C ILE A 148 1.84 -8.12 15.89
N ALA A 149 2.76 -8.92 16.45
CA ALA A 149 4.19 -8.75 16.26
C ALA A 149 4.69 -9.48 15.00
N GLU A 150 5.89 -9.12 14.50
CA GLU A 150 6.50 -9.77 13.34
C GLU A 150 6.81 -11.26 13.56
N SER A 151 6.98 -11.66 14.83
CA SER A 151 7.16 -13.07 15.25
C SER A 151 5.87 -13.89 15.21
N ALA A 152 4.71 -13.26 15.02
CA ALA A 152 3.45 -13.97 14.92
C ALA A 152 3.44 -14.93 13.71
N ARG A 153 2.70 -16.02 13.86
CA ARG A 153 2.53 -17.02 12.81
C ARG A 153 1.97 -16.37 11.54
N CYS A 154 2.59 -16.67 10.40
CA CYS A 154 2.16 -16.18 9.10
C CYS A 154 1.43 -17.30 8.38
N GLU A 155 0.11 -17.36 8.54
CA GLU A 155 -0.79 -18.30 7.84
C GLU A 155 -1.91 -17.54 7.13
N PRO A 156 -1.61 -16.98 5.94
CA PRO A 156 -2.55 -16.14 5.23
C PRO A 156 -3.81 -16.89 4.80
N ASP A 157 -4.98 -16.35 5.12
CA ASP A 157 -6.30 -16.92 4.79
C ASP A 157 -6.66 -16.71 3.31
N SER A 158 -6.07 -15.71 2.64
CA SER A 158 -6.40 -15.34 1.27
C SER A 158 -5.26 -15.63 0.29
N PRO A 159 -5.56 -15.91 -1.00
CA PRO A 159 -4.54 -16.01 -2.05
C PRO A 159 -3.68 -14.76 -2.20
N TYR A 160 -4.25 -13.57 -1.97
CA TYR A 160 -3.50 -12.31 -1.89
C TYR A 160 -2.40 -12.38 -0.81
N GLY A 161 -2.76 -12.69 0.43
CA GLY A 161 -1.78 -12.81 1.52
C GLY A 161 -0.73 -13.88 1.24
N ARG A 162 -1.14 -15.02 0.67
CA ARG A 162 -0.23 -16.12 0.28
C ARG A 162 0.76 -15.68 -0.79
N SER A 163 0.32 -14.97 -1.83
CA SER A 163 1.20 -14.49 -2.90
C SER A 163 2.23 -13.46 -2.38
N LYS A 164 1.82 -12.56 -1.49
CA LYS A 164 2.73 -11.61 -0.84
C LYS A 164 3.74 -12.33 0.07
N ARG A 165 3.29 -13.31 0.85
CA ARG A 165 4.18 -14.11 1.71
C ARG A 165 5.18 -14.93 0.91
N ALA A 166 4.78 -15.50 -0.22
CA ALA A 166 5.67 -16.22 -1.12
C ALA A 166 6.84 -15.35 -1.61
N PHE A 167 6.57 -14.07 -1.93
CA PHE A 167 7.62 -13.15 -2.33
C PHE A 167 8.54 -12.75 -1.18
N GLU A 168 8.05 -12.65 0.08
CA GLU A 168 8.93 -12.50 1.25
C GLU A 168 9.92 -13.67 1.38
N TRP A 169 9.50 -14.91 1.13
CA TRP A 169 10.40 -16.08 1.11
C TRP A 169 11.42 -16.02 -0.02
N ALA A 170 11.04 -15.52 -1.19
CA ALA A 170 11.98 -15.32 -2.29
C ALA A 170 13.06 -14.28 -1.93
N LEU A 171 12.68 -13.15 -1.29
CA LEU A 171 13.63 -12.14 -0.81
C LEU A 171 14.59 -12.69 0.25
N MET A 172 14.08 -13.45 1.21
CA MET A 172 14.90 -14.11 2.23
C MET A 172 15.91 -15.07 1.60
N SER A 173 15.48 -15.85 0.59
CA SER A 173 16.34 -16.77 -0.14
C SER A 173 17.39 -16.03 -0.99
N ALA A 174 17.01 -14.91 -1.61
CA ALA A 174 17.90 -14.07 -2.40
C ALA A 174 18.96 -13.37 -1.53
N GLU A 175 18.65 -13.03 -0.29
CA GLU A 175 19.65 -12.54 0.67
C GLU A 175 20.73 -13.59 0.93
N VAL A 176 20.31 -14.83 1.24
CA VAL A 176 21.24 -15.93 1.54
C VAL A 176 22.08 -16.29 0.31
N ALA A 177 21.47 -16.40 -0.87
CA ALA A 177 22.15 -16.84 -2.07
C ALA A 177 23.01 -15.76 -2.73
N HIS A 178 22.60 -14.50 -2.66
CA HIS A 178 23.13 -13.41 -3.49
C HIS A 178 23.50 -12.16 -2.70
N GLY A 179 23.27 -12.11 -1.40
CA GLY A 179 23.60 -10.96 -0.55
C GLY A 179 22.70 -9.74 -0.72
N ILE A 180 21.54 -9.90 -1.39
CA ILE A 180 20.55 -8.82 -1.55
C ILE A 180 20.08 -8.35 -0.17
N LYS A 181 20.13 -7.04 0.08
CA LYS A 181 19.60 -6.42 1.29
C LYS A 181 18.14 -6.07 1.07
N TRP A 182 17.28 -6.42 2.03
CA TRP A 182 15.85 -6.25 1.82
C TRP A 182 15.09 -5.84 3.08
N ALA A 183 13.94 -5.24 2.85
CA ALA A 183 12.91 -4.96 3.82
C ALA A 183 11.54 -5.32 3.22
N ALA A 184 10.71 -6.05 3.96
CA ALA A 184 9.29 -6.23 3.63
C ALA A 184 8.45 -5.45 4.63
N LEU A 185 7.86 -4.35 4.17
CA LEU A 185 7.06 -3.48 5.02
C LEU A 185 5.61 -3.98 5.00
N ARG A 186 5.16 -4.58 6.10
CA ARG A 186 3.82 -5.14 6.26
C ARG A 186 2.86 -4.05 6.73
N TYR A 187 2.17 -3.41 5.78
CA TYR A 187 1.15 -2.39 6.12
C TYR A 187 -0.10 -3.03 6.68
N PHE A 188 -0.74 -2.32 7.60
CA PHE A 188 -2.11 -2.63 8.00
C PHE A 188 -3.07 -1.92 7.05
N ASN A 189 -3.68 -0.82 7.39
CA ASN A 189 -4.58 -0.14 6.47
C ASN A 189 -4.02 1.21 6.06
N ALA A 190 -3.43 1.29 4.86
CA ALA A 190 -3.01 2.56 4.29
C ALA A 190 -4.23 3.46 4.05
N ALA A 191 -4.15 4.72 4.46
CA ALA A 191 -5.26 5.65 4.36
C ALA A 191 -4.78 7.11 4.28
N GLY A 192 -5.73 8.05 4.15
CA GLY A 192 -5.44 9.47 4.05
C GLY A 192 -5.18 9.89 2.60
N ALA A 193 -4.57 11.05 2.46
CA ALA A 193 -4.16 11.63 1.19
C ALA A 193 -3.02 12.63 1.45
N HIS A 194 -2.36 13.13 0.40
CA HIS A 194 -1.38 14.18 0.60
C HIS A 194 -2.05 15.44 1.18
N PRO A 195 -1.44 16.11 2.18
CA PRO A 195 -2.07 17.24 2.89
C PRO A 195 -2.43 18.43 2.01
N ASP A 196 -1.78 18.60 0.86
CA ASP A 196 -2.12 19.64 -0.11
C ASP A 196 -3.35 19.31 -0.99
N GLY A 197 -3.94 18.11 -0.83
CA GLY A 197 -5.11 17.67 -1.57
C GLY A 197 -4.84 17.24 -3.02
N THR A 198 -3.58 17.22 -3.47
CA THR A 198 -3.23 16.95 -4.88
C THR A 198 -3.15 15.48 -5.23
N MET A 199 -2.99 14.60 -4.23
CA MET A 199 -2.81 13.16 -4.40
C MET A 199 -3.74 12.41 -3.45
N ARG A 200 -4.46 11.42 -3.97
CA ARG A 200 -5.44 10.63 -3.22
C ARG A 200 -5.45 9.17 -3.65
N GLU A 201 -6.13 8.38 -2.86
CA GLU A 201 -6.55 7.02 -3.24
C GLU A 201 -7.64 7.09 -4.31
N ALA A 202 -7.46 6.33 -5.40
CA ALA A 202 -8.40 6.25 -6.51
C ALA A 202 -8.37 4.83 -7.10
N HIS A 203 -9.05 3.88 -6.46
CA HIS A 203 -9.17 2.51 -6.94
C HIS A 203 -10.50 2.29 -7.67
N HIS A 204 -10.48 1.47 -8.70
CA HIS A 204 -11.68 1.04 -9.40
C HIS A 204 -11.81 -0.48 -9.42
N PRO A 205 -12.87 -1.04 -8.79
CA PRO A 205 -13.79 -0.36 -7.85
C PRO A 205 -13.10 0.02 -6.55
N GLU A 206 -13.57 1.10 -5.89
CA GLU A 206 -13.12 1.45 -4.54
C GLU A 206 -13.71 0.49 -3.51
N THR A 207 -12.87 0.02 -2.59
CA THR A 207 -13.27 -0.97 -1.57
C THR A 207 -12.82 -0.62 -0.16
N HIS A 208 -12.06 0.48 0.01
CA HIS A 208 -11.54 0.90 1.30
C HIS A 208 -12.54 1.74 2.08
N LEU A 209 -12.57 1.56 3.40
CA LEU A 209 -13.59 2.12 4.28
C LEU A 209 -13.62 3.65 4.27
N ILE A 210 -12.46 4.31 4.44
CA ILE A 210 -12.38 5.78 4.53
C ILE A 210 -12.87 6.46 3.25
N PRO A 211 -12.38 6.10 2.05
CA PRO A 211 -12.95 6.58 0.80
C PRO A 211 -14.46 6.45 0.69
N LEU A 212 -14.97 5.23 0.91
CA LEU A 212 -16.41 4.94 0.79
C LEU A 212 -17.25 5.70 1.81
N ALA A 213 -16.78 5.85 3.05
CA ALA A 213 -17.47 6.61 4.09
C ALA A 213 -17.59 8.09 3.73
N LEU A 214 -16.50 8.69 3.24
CA LEU A 214 -16.49 10.10 2.81
C LEU A 214 -17.40 10.32 1.59
N ASP A 215 -17.36 9.42 0.60
CA ASP A 215 -18.18 9.53 -0.60
C ASP A 215 -19.68 9.36 -0.28
N ALA A 216 -20.03 8.43 0.63
CA ALA A 216 -21.40 8.28 1.13
C ALA A 216 -21.88 9.54 1.89
N ALA A 217 -21.05 10.09 2.81
CA ALA A 217 -21.38 11.29 3.54
C ALA A 217 -21.54 12.54 2.65
N LEU A 218 -20.75 12.62 1.56
CA LEU A 218 -20.85 13.69 0.55
C LEU A 218 -22.02 13.51 -0.42
N GLY A 219 -22.71 12.35 -0.41
CA GLY A 219 -23.75 12.00 -1.36
C GLY A 219 -23.23 11.68 -2.77
N LYS A 220 -21.93 11.35 -2.87
CA LYS A 220 -21.26 10.97 -4.12
C LYS A 220 -21.24 9.45 -4.35
N GLY A 221 -21.61 8.66 -3.33
CA GLY A 221 -21.63 7.20 -3.37
C GLY A 221 -22.89 6.61 -2.73
N PRO A 222 -23.10 5.29 -2.87
CA PRO A 222 -24.22 4.61 -2.22
C PRO A 222 -24.03 4.58 -0.69
N PRO A 223 -25.11 4.27 0.10
CA PRO A 223 -24.98 3.99 1.51
C PRO A 223 -23.93 2.91 1.79
N LEU A 224 -23.12 3.11 2.81
CA LEU A 224 -22.04 2.19 3.17
C LEU A 224 -22.62 0.90 3.78
N SER A 225 -22.08 -0.27 3.41
CA SER A 225 -22.40 -1.54 4.02
C SER A 225 -21.44 -1.86 5.18
N ILE A 226 -21.96 -2.00 6.41
CA ILE A 226 -21.22 -2.52 7.57
C ILE A 226 -21.32 -4.05 7.54
N PHE A 227 -20.19 -4.71 7.28
CA PHE A 227 -20.10 -6.17 7.16
C PHE A 227 -19.92 -6.84 8.52
N GLY A 228 -21.03 -7.29 9.11
CA GLY A 228 -21.08 -7.90 10.44
C GLY A 228 -21.21 -6.85 11.57
N SER A 229 -22.02 -7.19 12.57
CA SER A 229 -22.26 -6.38 13.77
C SER A 229 -22.18 -7.20 15.06
N ASP A 230 -21.61 -8.40 14.96
CA ASP A 230 -21.57 -9.43 16.00
C ASP A 230 -20.14 -9.97 16.23
N TYR A 231 -19.10 -9.23 15.80
CA TYR A 231 -17.72 -9.55 16.12
C TYR A 231 -17.45 -9.40 17.63
N PRO A 232 -16.49 -10.17 18.20
CA PRO A 232 -16.09 -10.04 19.61
C PRO A 232 -15.23 -8.77 19.83
N THR A 233 -15.84 -7.62 19.59
CA THR A 233 -15.25 -6.27 19.72
C THR A 233 -16.24 -5.38 20.52
N ALA A 234 -15.79 -4.21 20.95
CA ALA A 234 -16.57 -3.35 21.84
C ALA A 234 -17.94 -2.94 21.25
N ASP A 235 -18.03 -2.73 19.93
CA ASP A 235 -19.26 -2.29 19.25
C ASP A 235 -19.79 -3.32 18.21
N GLY A 236 -19.19 -4.51 18.20
CA GLY A 236 -19.57 -5.61 17.32
C GLY A 236 -19.04 -5.49 15.88
N THR A 237 -18.29 -4.43 15.53
CA THR A 237 -17.70 -4.26 14.19
C THR A 237 -16.21 -4.54 14.17
N CYS A 238 -15.63 -4.83 12.99
CA CYS A 238 -14.20 -5.10 12.86
C CYS A 238 -13.35 -3.90 13.30
N VAL A 239 -12.18 -4.20 13.88
CA VAL A 239 -11.18 -3.20 14.30
C VAL A 239 -9.97 -3.27 13.36
N ARG A 240 -9.52 -2.11 12.86
CA ARG A 240 -8.37 -2.00 11.95
C ARG A 240 -7.43 -0.88 12.41
N ASP A 241 -6.14 -1.08 12.18
CA ASP A 241 -5.08 -0.09 12.39
C ASP A 241 -4.89 0.67 11.07
N TYR A 242 -5.10 1.99 11.11
CA TYR A 242 -4.96 2.87 9.95
C TYR A 242 -3.67 3.65 10.04
N ILE A 243 -2.90 3.65 8.96
CA ILE A 243 -1.65 4.37 8.84
C ILE A 243 -1.71 5.35 7.67
N HIS A 244 -1.26 6.57 7.90
CA HIS A 244 -1.28 7.61 6.88
C HIS A 244 -0.29 7.30 5.76
N VAL A 245 -0.72 7.49 4.52
CA VAL A 245 0.09 7.19 3.33
C VAL A 245 1.40 7.98 3.29
N CYS A 246 1.44 9.20 3.83
CA CYS A 246 2.68 9.98 3.96
C CYS A 246 3.62 9.39 5.03
N ASP A 247 3.09 8.85 6.13
CA ASP A 247 3.90 8.14 7.13
C ASP A 247 4.47 6.84 6.55
N LEU A 248 3.69 6.14 5.71
CA LEU A 248 4.19 4.99 4.94
C LEU A 248 5.33 5.40 4.00
N ALA A 249 5.18 6.48 3.25
CA ALA A 249 6.23 6.97 2.36
C ALA A 249 7.53 7.29 3.14
N ALA A 250 7.40 7.93 4.30
CA ALA A 250 8.54 8.19 5.19
C ALA A 250 9.20 6.89 5.69
N ALA A 251 8.39 5.88 6.09
CA ALA A 251 8.91 4.58 6.53
C ALA A 251 9.72 3.87 5.43
N HIS A 252 9.29 3.96 4.17
CA HIS A 252 10.03 3.40 3.04
C HIS A 252 11.38 4.10 2.83
N LEU A 253 11.46 5.43 3.01
CA LEU A 253 12.73 6.16 2.94
C LEU A 253 13.67 5.76 4.09
N LEU A 254 13.14 5.57 5.29
CA LEU A 254 13.92 5.09 6.43
C LEU A 254 14.44 3.68 6.18
N ALA A 255 13.60 2.77 5.69
CA ALA A 255 14.01 1.41 5.34
C ALA A 255 15.09 1.42 4.24
N LEU A 256 14.91 2.19 3.18
CA LEU A 256 15.91 2.35 2.12
C LEU A 256 17.26 2.80 2.68
N ARG A 257 17.29 3.79 3.59
CA ARG A 257 18.51 4.27 4.24
C ARG A 257 19.23 3.15 4.99
N GLU A 258 18.50 2.30 5.70
CA GLU A 258 19.11 1.16 6.41
C GLU A 258 19.74 0.16 5.43
N LEU A 259 19.06 -0.13 4.31
CA LEU A 259 19.62 -0.99 3.26
C LEU A 259 20.86 -0.36 2.61
N GLU A 260 20.88 0.96 2.38
CA GLU A 260 22.05 1.71 1.87
C GLU A 260 23.26 1.63 2.82
N HIS A 261 23.02 1.47 4.12
CA HIS A 261 24.06 1.20 5.11
C HIS A 261 24.43 -0.31 5.21
N GLY A 262 23.94 -1.15 4.31
CA GLY A 262 24.21 -2.58 4.28
C GLY A 262 23.44 -3.40 5.32
N ARG A 263 22.46 -2.84 6.02
CA ARG A 263 21.65 -3.51 7.03
C ARG A 263 20.35 -4.04 6.45
N SER A 264 20.23 -5.35 6.35
CA SER A 264 18.97 -6.00 5.97
C SER A 264 17.97 -5.93 7.12
N LEU A 265 16.72 -5.69 6.81
CA LEU A 265 15.68 -5.49 7.81
C LEU A 265 14.71 -6.68 7.93
N GLY A 266 14.54 -7.45 6.83
CA GLY A 266 13.51 -8.47 6.79
C GLY A 266 12.10 -7.87 6.90
N PRO A 267 11.12 -8.60 7.49
CA PRO A 267 9.77 -8.08 7.67
C PRO A 267 9.70 -7.08 8.82
N LEU A 268 8.92 -5.99 8.61
CA LEU A 268 8.59 -4.98 9.62
C LEU A 268 7.13 -4.57 9.49
N ASN A 269 6.42 -4.54 10.61
CA ASN A 269 5.05 -4.04 10.67
C ASN A 269 5.01 -2.52 10.63
N LEU A 270 4.13 -1.98 9.78
CA LEU A 270 3.84 -0.56 9.72
C LEU A 270 2.36 -0.32 10.06
N GLY A 271 2.16 0.18 11.26
CA GLY A 271 0.90 0.60 11.83
C GLY A 271 1.14 1.57 12.98
N THR A 272 0.08 1.99 13.62
CA THR A 272 0.12 2.92 14.76
C THR A 272 0.17 2.18 16.09
N GLY A 273 -0.32 0.96 16.14
CA GLY A 273 -0.62 0.21 17.36
C GLY A 273 -1.97 0.59 17.98
N THR A 274 -2.74 1.43 17.28
CA THR A 274 -4.10 1.85 17.70
C THR A 274 -5.10 1.35 16.66
N GLY A 275 -6.10 0.61 17.13
CA GLY A 275 -7.18 0.11 16.27
C GLY A 275 -8.43 0.98 16.37
N TYR A 276 -9.10 1.17 15.24
CA TYR A 276 -10.43 1.81 15.18
C TYR A 276 -11.45 0.86 14.60
N SER A 277 -12.62 0.80 15.22
CA SER A 277 -13.75 0.02 14.70
C SER A 277 -14.37 0.69 13.48
N VAL A 278 -15.14 -0.06 12.69
CA VAL A 278 -15.87 0.52 11.55
C VAL A 278 -16.78 1.65 12.02
N ARG A 279 -17.51 1.49 13.14
CA ARG A 279 -18.38 2.54 13.68
C ARG A 279 -17.61 3.78 14.08
N GLN A 280 -16.48 3.65 14.77
CA GLN A 280 -15.63 4.79 15.13
C GLN A 280 -15.14 5.57 13.89
N VAL A 281 -14.79 4.87 12.80
CA VAL A 281 -14.41 5.52 11.54
C VAL A 281 -15.60 6.28 10.94
N LEU A 282 -16.80 5.71 10.96
CA LEU A 282 -18.00 6.35 10.41
C LEU A 282 -18.42 7.58 11.22
N ASP A 283 -18.35 7.50 12.56
CA ASP A 283 -18.65 8.62 13.45
C ASP A 283 -17.65 9.77 13.21
N ALA A 284 -16.37 9.45 13.17
CA ALA A 284 -15.32 10.44 12.86
C ALA A 284 -15.48 11.04 11.46
N ALA A 285 -15.87 10.25 10.45
CA ALA A 285 -16.16 10.75 9.11
C ALA A 285 -17.37 11.68 9.09
N ALA A 286 -18.42 11.36 9.84
CA ALA A 286 -19.58 12.23 10.00
C ALA A 286 -19.22 13.58 10.63
N ASP A 287 -18.38 13.58 11.67
CA ASP A 287 -17.88 14.79 12.33
C ASP A 287 -17.06 15.67 11.38
N VAL A 288 -16.14 15.06 10.62
CA VAL A 288 -15.26 15.79 9.68
C VAL A 288 -16.03 16.37 8.49
N VAL A 289 -17.02 15.62 7.97
CA VAL A 289 -17.86 16.09 6.85
C VAL A 289 -18.94 17.07 7.31
N GLY A 290 -19.38 16.97 8.58
CA GLY A 290 -20.51 17.70 9.13
C GLY A 290 -21.87 17.12 8.74
N ARG A 291 -21.91 15.83 8.34
CA ARG A 291 -23.12 15.10 7.92
C ARG A 291 -23.00 13.63 8.30
N PRO A 292 -24.12 12.96 8.66
CA PRO A 292 -24.12 11.53 8.94
C PRO A 292 -23.69 10.73 7.70
N VAL A 293 -22.98 9.63 7.90
CA VAL A 293 -22.68 8.66 6.84
C VAL A 293 -23.87 7.74 6.65
N PRO A 294 -24.55 7.76 5.49
CA PRO A 294 -25.59 6.79 5.18
C PRO A 294 -25.05 5.38 5.21
N GLN A 295 -25.63 4.48 6.02
CA GLN A 295 -25.09 3.15 6.25
C GLN A 295 -26.20 2.10 6.48
N GLY A 296 -25.87 0.83 6.20
CA GLY A 296 -26.72 -0.33 6.47
C GLY A 296 -25.88 -1.53 6.91
N LEU A 297 -26.54 -2.50 7.57
CA LEU A 297 -25.89 -3.74 7.99
C LEU A 297 -25.91 -4.76 6.86
N ALA A 298 -24.82 -5.51 6.73
CA ALA A 298 -24.68 -6.64 5.82
C ALA A 298 -24.07 -7.84 6.56
N PRO A 299 -24.23 -9.07 6.05
CA PRO A 299 -23.57 -10.25 6.63
C PRO A 299 -22.05 -10.08 6.69
N ARG A 300 -21.39 -10.79 7.63
CA ARG A 300 -19.92 -10.82 7.70
C ARG A 300 -19.30 -11.22 6.36
N ARG A 301 -18.17 -10.63 6.01
CA ARG A 301 -17.32 -11.14 4.92
C ARG A 301 -16.62 -12.41 5.40
N ALA A 302 -16.61 -13.44 4.59
CA ALA A 302 -15.89 -14.67 4.89
C ALA A 302 -14.38 -14.39 5.04
N GLY A 303 -13.76 -14.89 6.10
CA GLY A 303 -12.34 -14.73 6.35
C GLY A 303 -11.90 -13.32 6.84
N ASP A 304 -12.84 -12.48 7.26
CA ASP A 304 -12.50 -11.15 7.80
C ASP A 304 -12.24 -11.24 9.32
N PRO A 305 -10.98 -11.02 9.80
CA PRO A 305 -10.66 -11.11 11.21
C PRO A 305 -11.36 -10.01 12.04
N ALA A 306 -11.71 -10.31 13.29
CA ALA A 306 -12.32 -9.32 14.18
C ALA A 306 -11.41 -8.10 14.41
N GLN A 307 -10.11 -8.32 14.57
CA GLN A 307 -9.14 -7.27 14.87
C GLN A 307 -7.82 -7.50 14.12
N LEU A 308 -7.32 -6.45 13.50
CA LEU A 308 -5.96 -6.38 12.92
C LEU A 308 -5.30 -5.07 13.37
N VAL A 309 -4.41 -5.16 14.36
CA VAL A 309 -3.67 -4.03 14.94
C VAL A 309 -2.20 -4.41 15.05
N ALA A 310 -1.31 -3.54 14.61
CA ALA A 310 0.12 -3.78 14.57
C ALA A 310 0.77 -3.64 15.95
N ASP A 311 1.71 -4.53 16.28
CA ASP A 311 2.84 -4.13 17.10
C ASP A 311 3.92 -3.54 16.19
N ALA A 312 4.11 -2.23 16.22
CA ALA A 312 5.09 -1.51 15.42
C ALA A 312 6.39 -1.22 16.18
N SER A 313 6.66 -1.94 17.27
CA SER A 313 7.83 -1.72 18.12
C SER A 313 9.15 -1.94 17.38
N ALA A 314 9.22 -2.96 16.50
CA ALA A 314 10.40 -3.21 15.70
C ALA A 314 10.69 -2.10 14.70
N ALA A 315 9.68 -1.54 14.04
CA ALA A 315 9.84 -0.40 13.14
C ALA A 315 10.31 0.85 13.91
N ARG A 316 9.76 1.11 15.10
CA ARG A 316 10.23 2.20 15.98
C ARG A 316 11.72 2.03 16.37
N GLN A 317 12.10 0.84 16.78
CA GLN A 317 13.48 0.58 17.26
C GLN A 317 14.51 0.55 16.12
N ARG A 318 14.18 -0.07 15.00
CA ARG A 318 15.13 -0.32 13.90
C ARG A 318 15.20 0.79 12.87
N LEU A 319 14.10 1.54 12.67
CA LEU A 319 14.00 2.63 11.71
C LEU A 319 13.94 4.01 12.37
N GLY A 320 13.69 4.11 13.67
CA GLY A 320 13.27 5.35 14.32
C GLY A 320 11.90 5.82 13.81
N PHE A 321 11.07 4.89 13.31
CA PHE A 321 9.79 5.21 12.71
C PHE A 321 8.81 5.72 13.77
N ALA A 322 8.31 6.94 13.57
CA ALA A 322 7.27 7.55 14.40
C ALA A 322 6.23 8.18 13.45
N PRO A 323 5.04 7.57 13.29
CA PRO A 323 4.00 8.14 12.47
C PRO A 323 3.51 9.47 13.07
N VAL A 324 3.43 10.52 12.26
CA VAL A 324 3.07 11.88 12.71
C VAL A 324 1.71 12.34 12.19
N ARG A 325 1.15 11.66 11.21
CA ARG A 325 -0.12 12.02 10.57
C ARG A 325 -1.22 10.95 10.73
N SER A 326 -0.92 9.83 11.34
CA SER A 326 -1.82 8.66 11.42
C SER A 326 -2.88 8.76 12.54
N ASP A 327 -3.20 9.96 13.01
CA ASP A 327 -4.42 10.21 13.78
C ASP A 327 -5.66 10.08 12.88
N LEU A 328 -6.72 9.43 13.36
CA LEU A 328 -7.91 9.15 12.56
C LEU A 328 -8.55 10.41 11.97
N ARG A 329 -8.61 11.49 12.75
CA ARG A 329 -9.17 12.77 12.29
C ARG A 329 -8.31 13.36 11.16
N VAL A 330 -6.99 13.35 11.31
CA VAL A 330 -6.05 13.83 10.28
C VAL A 330 -6.17 13.02 9.00
N LEU A 331 -6.25 11.69 9.12
CA LEU A 331 -6.48 10.78 7.97
C LEU A 331 -7.74 11.17 7.19
N LEU A 332 -8.84 11.42 7.90
CA LEU A 332 -10.13 11.78 7.29
C LEU A 332 -10.12 13.20 6.72
N GLU A 333 -9.52 14.17 7.40
CA GLU A 333 -9.43 15.57 6.93
C GLU A 333 -8.60 15.68 5.65
N ASP A 334 -7.44 14.98 5.57
CA ASP A 334 -6.60 14.98 4.38
C ASP A 334 -7.29 14.25 3.22
N ALA A 335 -7.93 13.09 3.50
CA ALA A 335 -8.72 12.38 2.50
C ALA A 335 -9.92 13.20 2.00
N LEU A 336 -10.61 13.95 2.86
CA LEU A 336 -11.72 14.83 2.48
C LEU A 336 -11.23 16.01 1.62
N ARG A 337 -10.10 16.61 2.00
CA ARG A 337 -9.50 17.74 1.24
C ARG A 337 -9.25 17.34 -0.20
N SER A 338 -8.66 16.18 -0.42
CA SER A 338 -8.36 15.68 -1.76
C SER A 338 -9.62 15.43 -2.62
N ARG A 339 -10.78 15.14 -2.00
CA ARG A 339 -12.06 14.96 -2.68
C ARG A 339 -12.79 16.26 -3.04
N ARG A 340 -12.36 17.37 -2.44
CA ARG A 340 -12.92 18.72 -2.73
C ARG A 340 -12.16 19.44 -3.85
N HIS A 341 -10.92 19.00 -4.14
CA HIS A 341 -10.06 19.59 -5.18
C HIS A 341 -10.05 18.81 -6.49
N GLY A 342 -10.82 17.69 -6.58
CA GLY A 342 -10.94 16.84 -7.75
C GLY A 342 -12.30 16.89 -8.47
#